data_0fd06230cddf8ef917faa6e5cc8dff6b
#
_entry.id   0fd06230cddf8ef917faa6e5cc8dff6b
#
_cell.length_a   1.000
_cell.length_b   1.000
_cell.length_c   1.000
_cell.angle_alpha   90.00
_cell.angle_beta   90.00
_cell.angle_gamma   90.00
#
_symmetry.space_group_name_H-M   'P 1'
#
loop_
_entity.id
_entity.type
_entity.pdbx_description
1 polymer ?
#
loop_
_entity_poly.entity_id
_entity_poly.type
_entity_poly.pdbx_seq_one_letter_code
_entity_poly.pdbx_strand_id
1 'polypeptide(L)'
;MAISVPLIWGAGFVVAKGAINEFPPILLMAFRFLVTSLLLVWFVKPPIGQLRALFLIAIVASAIQYSLTFTGLKGLDAGFASLIVQLEVPFLVILGAILLGEKPSNKKWIGIVIAFSGVGLLVGKVEFGNAWSSVVLVILGALTWAIGQILVRKLKNIDGLTTTAWVAVFATPQLFLMSLIFESDHVNLVMNASSSVWWSVLYLGLIMTALGYYFWNTLIRTYEIEKVAPFLLLLPVFSLLGSVIFLNETVSLVKVLGGLVVILGVAFVSLEKPTFSRE
;
A
#
# COMPACT_ATOMS: atom_id res chain seq x y z
N MET A 1 -7.80 -9.00 -15.53
CA MET A 1 -6.84 -9.10 -14.40
C MET A 1 -5.92 -7.88 -14.28
N ALA A 2 -5.13 -7.46 -15.29
CA ALA A 2 -4.16 -6.38 -15.13
C ALA A 2 -4.76 -5.05 -14.68
N ILE A 3 -5.90 -4.63 -15.25
CA ILE A 3 -6.64 -3.42 -14.82
C ILE A 3 -7.41 -3.66 -13.52
N SER A 4 -7.82 -4.91 -13.22
CA SER A 4 -8.60 -5.18 -12.01
C SER A 4 -7.79 -4.96 -10.73
N VAL A 5 -6.48 -5.18 -10.74
CA VAL A 5 -5.61 -4.96 -9.57
C VAL A 5 -5.60 -3.50 -9.13
N PRO A 6 -5.21 -2.53 -9.99
CA PRO A 6 -5.21 -1.12 -9.60
C PRO A 6 -6.63 -0.58 -9.32
N LEU A 7 -7.67 -1.11 -9.95
CA LEU A 7 -9.06 -0.77 -9.65
C LEU A 7 -9.42 -1.21 -8.22
N ILE A 8 -9.15 -2.48 -7.87
CA ILE A 8 -9.43 -3.03 -6.54
C ILE A 8 -8.65 -2.26 -5.46
N TRP A 9 -7.37 -2.01 -5.69
CA TRP A 9 -6.52 -1.31 -4.71
C TRP A 9 -6.85 0.17 -4.63
N GLY A 10 -7.13 0.85 -5.75
CA GLY A 10 -7.54 2.26 -5.76
C GLY A 10 -8.89 2.46 -5.04
N ALA A 11 -9.87 1.62 -5.33
CA ALA A 11 -11.14 1.61 -4.61
C ALA A 11 -10.96 1.31 -3.11
N GLY A 12 -9.95 0.52 -2.74
CA GLY A 12 -9.62 0.22 -1.34
C GLY A 12 -9.23 1.47 -0.54
N PHE A 13 -8.55 2.45 -1.13
CA PHE A 13 -8.28 3.74 -0.47
C PHE A 13 -9.55 4.51 -0.20
N VAL A 14 -10.49 4.50 -1.14
CA VAL A 14 -11.79 5.18 -1.01
C VAL A 14 -12.64 4.53 0.09
N VAL A 15 -12.75 3.20 0.06
CA VAL A 15 -13.50 2.42 1.06
C VAL A 15 -12.89 2.60 2.45
N ALA A 16 -11.57 2.53 2.58
CA ALA A 16 -10.88 2.74 3.84
C ALA A 16 -11.09 4.18 4.36
N LYS A 17 -11.02 5.19 3.48
CA LYS A 17 -11.26 6.60 3.87
C LYS A 17 -12.67 6.80 4.41
N GLY A 18 -13.68 6.18 3.81
CA GLY A 18 -15.06 6.20 4.33
C GLY A 18 -15.18 5.50 5.69
N ALA A 19 -14.51 4.36 5.88
CA ALA A 19 -14.59 3.57 7.11
C ALA A 19 -13.80 4.16 8.30
N ILE A 20 -12.75 4.96 8.05
CA ILE A 20 -11.90 5.58 9.10
C ILE A 20 -12.71 6.55 10.00
N ASN A 21 -13.86 7.01 9.57
CA ASN A 21 -14.73 7.84 10.39
C ASN A 21 -15.38 7.05 11.56
N GLU A 22 -15.58 5.75 11.41
CA GLU A 22 -16.17 4.88 12.44
C GLU A 22 -15.11 4.05 13.17
N PHE A 23 -14.19 3.42 12.43
CA PHE A 23 -13.07 2.68 13.03
C PHE A 23 -11.77 3.48 12.93
N PRO A 24 -11.02 3.62 14.02
CA PRO A 24 -9.67 4.16 13.96
C PRO A 24 -8.82 3.39 12.94
N PRO A 25 -7.87 4.06 12.27
CA PRO A 25 -7.15 3.48 11.13
C PRO A 25 -6.46 2.15 11.42
N ILE A 26 -5.82 2.01 12.58
CA ILE A 26 -5.08 0.80 12.93
C ILE A 26 -6.04 -0.35 13.25
N LEU A 27 -7.14 -0.06 13.98
CA LEU A 27 -8.20 -1.03 14.26
C LEU A 27 -8.84 -1.54 12.98
N LEU A 28 -9.14 -0.65 12.03
CA LEU A 28 -9.67 -1.02 10.72
C LEU A 28 -8.73 -1.99 9.99
N MET A 29 -7.42 -1.71 10.02
CA MET A 29 -6.42 -2.59 9.40
C MET A 29 -6.28 -3.91 10.17
N ALA A 30 -6.41 -3.94 11.49
CA ALA A 30 -6.42 -5.16 12.27
C ALA A 30 -7.56 -6.10 11.85
N PHE A 31 -8.78 -5.59 11.73
CA PHE A 31 -9.92 -6.37 11.23
C PHE A 31 -9.76 -6.80 9.78
N ARG A 32 -9.23 -5.94 8.92
CA ARG A 32 -8.90 -6.30 7.52
C ARG A 32 -7.98 -7.51 7.46
N PHE A 33 -6.86 -7.50 8.20
CA PHE A 33 -5.91 -8.60 8.21
C PHE A 33 -6.48 -9.85 8.91
N LEU A 34 -7.33 -9.68 9.94
CA LEU A 34 -8.05 -10.78 10.57
C LEU A 34 -8.91 -11.53 9.54
N VAL A 35 -9.73 -10.82 8.77
CA VAL A 35 -10.57 -11.42 7.72
C VAL A 35 -9.72 -12.13 6.68
N THR A 36 -8.62 -11.51 6.23
CA THR A 36 -7.69 -12.12 5.27
C THR A 36 -7.05 -13.39 5.84
N SER A 37 -6.60 -13.37 7.10
CA SER A 37 -5.95 -14.51 7.74
C SER A 37 -6.91 -15.69 7.90
N LEU A 38 -8.13 -15.42 8.38
CA LEU A 38 -9.16 -16.44 8.57
C LEU A 38 -9.58 -17.08 7.24
N LEU A 39 -9.58 -16.31 6.14
CA LEU A 39 -9.88 -16.87 4.83
C LEU A 39 -8.73 -17.73 4.30
N LEU A 40 -7.50 -17.20 4.32
CA LEU A 40 -6.41 -17.80 3.54
C LEU A 40 -5.64 -18.90 4.27
N VAL A 41 -5.61 -18.89 5.61
CA VAL A 41 -4.78 -19.83 6.40
C VAL A 41 -5.12 -21.31 6.12
N TRP A 42 -6.35 -21.61 5.78
CA TRP A 42 -6.82 -22.97 5.51
C TRP A 42 -6.35 -23.54 4.17
N PHE A 43 -5.94 -22.68 3.24
CA PHE A 43 -5.53 -23.07 1.89
C PHE A 43 -4.01 -23.21 1.75
N VAL A 44 -3.23 -22.95 2.81
CA VAL A 44 -1.78 -22.95 2.77
C VAL A 44 -1.18 -23.71 3.94
N LYS A 45 -0.05 -24.39 3.69
CA LYS A 45 0.70 -25.06 4.75
C LYS A 45 1.61 -24.06 5.49
N PRO A 46 1.88 -24.29 6.80
CA PRO A 46 2.85 -23.47 7.52
C PRO A 46 4.26 -23.59 6.88
N PRO A 47 4.91 -22.49 6.52
CA PRO A 47 6.27 -22.51 5.97
C PRO A 47 7.29 -22.66 7.10
N ILE A 48 7.40 -23.88 7.65
CA ILE A 48 8.30 -24.22 8.73
C ILE A 48 9.73 -23.86 8.34
N GLY A 49 10.43 -23.15 9.23
CA GLY A 49 11.79 -22.63 9.00
C GLY A 49 11.84 -21.18 8.52
N GLN A 50 10.74 -20.60 8.00
CA GLN A 50 10.69 -19.20 7.60
C GLN A 50 9.67 -18.34 8.40
N LEU A 51 9.05 -18.91 9.42
CA LEU A 51 8.06 -18.21 10.26
C LEU A 51 8.64 -16.94 10.91
N ARG A 52 9.91 -16.97 11.34
CA ARG A 52 10.59 -15.78 11.91
C ARG A 52 10.71 -14.66 10.88
N ALA A 53 11.08 -15.00 9.65
CA ALA A 53 11.19 -14.01 8.56
C ALA A 53 9.82 -13.42 8.24
N LEU A 54 8.78 -14.24 8.13
CA LEU A 54 7.40 -13.80 7.88
C LEU A 54 6.86 -12.94 9.02
N PHE A 55 7.20 -13.27 10.28
CA PHE A 55 6.85 -12.45 11.45
C PHE A 55 7.49 -11.05 11.37
N LEU A 56 8.77 -10.94 11.00
CA LEU A 56 9.46 -9.66 10.82
C LEU A 56 8.90 -8.89 9.62
N ILE A 57 8.58 -9.58 8.53
CA ILE A 57 7.92 -8.97 7.37
C ILE A 57 6.55 -8.42 7.78
N ALA A 58 5.77 -9.16 8.58
CA ALA A 58 4.49 -8.71 9.06
C ALA A 58 4.60 -7.43 9.93
N ILE A 59 5.65 -7.32 10.76
CA ILE A 59 5.91 -6.08 11.52
C ILE A 59 6.14 -4.92 10.57
N VAL A 60 7.07 -5.05 9.63
CA VAL A 60 7.53 -3.92 8.79
C VAL A 60 6.55 -3.63 7.66
N ALA A 61 6.21 -4.65 6.85
CA ALA A 61 5.41 -4.51 5.64
C ALA A 61 3.90 -4.47 5.88
N SER A 62 3.46 -4.73 7.12
CA SER A 62 2.04 -4.71 7.46
C SER A 62 1.78 -3.87 8.70
N ALA A 63 2.22 -4.27 9.90
CA ALA A 63 1.82 -3.56 11.10
C ALA A 63 2.28 -2.09 11.08
N ILE A 64 3.57 -1.81 10.88
CA ILE A 64 4.09 -0.45 10.83
C ILE A 64 3.58 0.28 9.58
N GLN A 65 3.71 -0.34 8.42
CA GLN A 65 3.35 0.27 7.13
C GLN A 65 1.88 0.70 7.09
N TYR A 66 0.94 -0.21 7.41
CA TYR A 66 -0.48 0.12 7.35
C TYR A 66 -0.91 1.08 8.45
N SER A 67 -0.31 0.98 9.64
CA SER A 67 -0.56 1.96 10.70
C SER A 67 -0.16 3.36 10.26
N LEU A 68 1.02 3.53 9.66
CA LEU A 68 1.49 4.83 9.16
C LEU A 68 0.60 5.33 8.00
N THR A 69 0.42 4.51 6.96
CA THR A 69 -0.30 4.92 5.75
C THR A 69 -1.75 5.27 6.05
N PHE A 70 -2.47 4.46 6.84
CA PHE A 70 -3.89 4.68 7.08
C PHE A 70 -4.16 5.71 8.17
N THR A 71 -3.25 5.88 9.14
CA THR A 71 -3.29 7.04 10.04
C THR A 71 -3.07 8.34 9.26
N GLY A 72 -2.13 8.35 8.31
CA GLY A 72 -1.94 9.47 7.40
C GLY A 72 -3.16 9.71 6.50
N LEU A 73 -3.81 8.66 5.99
CA LEU A 73 -5.02 8.75 5.19
C LEU A 73 -6.17 9.46 5.93
N LYS A 74 -6.23 9.37 7.27
CA LYS A 74 -7.25 10.06 8.06
C LYS A 74 -7.27 11.58 7.81
N GLY A 75 -6.10 12.20 7.66
CA GLY A 75 -5.96 13.65 7.44
C GLY A 75 -5.81 14.08 5.99
N LEU A 76 -5.91 13.17 5.01
CA LEU A 76 -5.76 13.44 3.59
C LEU A 76 -6.96 12.93 2.80
N ASP A 77 -7.17 13.47 1.60
CA ASP A 77 -8.09 12.88 0.63
C ASP A 77 -7.55 11.52 0.15
N ALA A 78 -8.45 10.59 -0.19
CA ALA A 78 -8.06 9.25 -0.64
C ALA A 78 -7.24 9.29 -1.93
N GLY A 79 -7.65 10.14 -2.89
CA GLY A 79 -6.92 10.34 -4.13
C GLY A 79 -5.52 10.93 -3.88
N PHE A 80 -5.40 11.90 -2.97
CA PHE A 80 -4.12 12.52 -2.62
C PHE A 80 -3.17 11.53 -1.92
N ALA A 81 -3.67 10.79 -0.94
CA ALA A 81 -2.88 9.77 -0.25
C ALA A 81 -2.36 8.71 -1.22
N SER A 82 -3.19 8.25 -2.15
CA SER A 82 -2.81 7.25 -3.16
C SER A 82 -1.70 7.73 -4.12
N LEU A 83 -1.64 9.04 -4.40
CA LEU A 83 -0.54 9.64 -5.18
C LEU A 83 0.78 9.63 -4.39
N ILE A 84 0.75 9.95 -3.09
CA ILE A 84 1.95 9.90 -2.24
C ILE A 84 2.46 8.47 -2.08
N VAL A 85 1.56 7.50 -1.95
CA VAL A 85 1.90 6.07 -1.86
C VAL A 85 2.71 5.59 -3.08
N GLN A 86 2.55 6.20 -4.26
CA GLN A 86 3.37 5.87 -5.43
C GLN A 86 4.89 6.05 -5.22
N LEU A 87 5.32 6.77 -4.17
CA LEU A 87 6.73 6.82 -3.74
C LEU A 87 7.28 5.47 -3.29
N GLU A 88 6.43 4.46 -3.08
CA GLU A 88 6.85 3.07 -2.84
C GLU A 88 7.81 2.58 -3.93
N VAL A 89 7.56 2.93 -5.19
CA VAL A 89 8.40 2.51 -6.32
C VAL A 89 9.77 3.20 -6.32
N PRO A 90 9.88 4.54 -6.25
CA PRO A 90 11.14 5.23 -6.02
C PRO A 90 11.95 4.70 -4.82
N PHE A 91 11.31 4.53 -3.66
CA PHE A 91 11.99 3.99 -2.49
C PHE A 91 12.49 2.55 -2.70
N LEU A 92 11.71 1.70 -3.38
CA LEU A 92 12.13 0.33 -3.67
C LEU A 92 13.40 0.30 -4.54
N VAL A 93 13.50 1.18 -5.54
CA VAL A 93 14.68 1.28 -6.41
C VAL A 93 15.89 1.81 -5.65
N ILE A 94 15.72 2.85 -4.82
CA ILE A 94 16.79 3.39 -3.97
C ILE A 94 17.31 2.31 -3.02
N LEU A 95 16.40 1.62 -2.32
CA LEU A 95 16.77 0.56 -1.38
C LEU A 95 17.39 -0.65 -2.09
N GLY A 96 16.92 -1.00 -3.30
CA GLY A 96 17.52 -2.02 -4.15
C GLY A 96 18.98 -1.68 -4.48
N ALA A 97 19.26 -0.42 -4.83
CA ALA A 97 20.61 0.05 -5.08
C ALA A 97 21.51 -0.04 -3.83
N ILE A 98 20.99 0.41 -2.67
CA ILE A 98 21.80 0.48 -1.43
C ILE A 98 21.97 -0.90 -0.77
N LEU A 99 20.90 -1.69 -0.67
CA LEU A 99 20.87 -2.92 0.13
C LEU A 99 21.15 -4.19 -0.66
N LEU A 100 20.91 -4.16 -1.99
CA LEU A 100 21.09 -5.31 -2.87
C LEU A 100 22.21 -5.10 -3.90
N GLY A 101 22.83 -3.91 -3.92
CA GLY A 101 23.90 -3.58 -4.88
C GLY A 101 23.41 -3.45 -6.33
N GLU A 102 22.09 -3.26 -6.52
CA GLU A 102 21.55 -3.03 -7.87
C GLU A 102 22.07 -1.71 -8.44
N LYS A 103 22.24 -1.65 -9.75
CA LYS A 103 22.73 -0.44 -10.45
C LYS A 103 21.60 0.16 -11.30
N PRO A 104 20.74 1.03 -10.72
CA PRO A 104 19.70 1.71 -11.48
C PRO A 104 20.31 2.58 -12.58
N SER A 105 19.67 2.64 -13.73
CA SER A 105 20.10 3.48 -14.83
C SER A 105 19.87 4.99 -14.50
N ASN A 106 20.50 5.86 -15.29
CA ASN A 106 20.30 7.30 -15.17
C ASN A 106 18.82 7.69 -15.38
N LYS A 107 18.09 6.97 -16.22
CA LYS A 107 16.65 7.23 -16.43
C LYS A 107 15.84 6.96 -15.18
N LYS A 108 16.14 5.87 -14.45
CA LYS A 108 15.49 5.56 -13.17
C LYS A 108 15.77 6.67 -12.14
N TRP A 109 17.01 7.18 -12.05
CA TRP A 109 17.33 8.31 -11.18
C TRP A 109 16.57 9.58 -11.53
N ILE A 110 16.45 9.91 -12.83
CA ILE A 110 15.62 11.02 -13.30
C ILE A 110 14.15 10.82 -12.90
N GLY A 111 13.60 9.63 -13.12
CA GLY A 111 12.23 9.29 -12.72
C GLY A 111 11.99 9.44 -11.21
N ILE A 112 12.97 9.03 -10.38
CA ILE A 112 12.93 9.21 -8.93
C ILE A 112 12.83 10.70 -8.56
N VAL A 113 13.70 11.54 -9.15
CA VAL A 113 13.69 12.98 -8.90
C VAL A 113 12.35 13.60 -9.31
N ILE A 114 11.83 13.23 -10.49
CA ILE A 114 10.53 13.72 -10.96
C ILE A 114 9.41 13.30 -10.00
N ALA A 115 9.37 12.05 -9.55
CA ALA A 115 8.33 11.57 -8.63
C ALA A 115 8.35 12.33 -7.29
N PHE A 116 9.52 12.52 -6.69
CA PHE A 116 9.64 13.31 -5.45
C PHE A 116 9.28 14.79 -5.67
N SER A 117 9.66 15.37 -6.81
CA SER A 117 9.29 16.75 -7.15
C SER A 117 7.76 16.88 -7.29
N GLY A 118 7.09 15.89 -7.90
CA GLY A 118 5.63 15.84 -7.98
C GLY A 118 4.95 15.83 -6.61
N VAL A 119 5.46 15.02 -5.68
CA VAL A 119 4.98 15.04 -4.29
C VAL A 119 5.27 16.39 -3.63
N GLY A 120 6.45 16.98 -3.85
CA GLY A 120 6.79 18.33 -3.38
C GLY A 120 5.79 19.40 -3.85
N LEU A 121 5.37 19.35 -5.13
CA LEU A 121 4.34 20.24 -5.68
C LEU A 121 2.97 20.03 -5.02
N LEU A 122 2.59 18.77 -4.78
CA LEU A 122 1.34 18.43 -4.08
C LEU A 122 1.32 18.98 -2.66
N VAL A 123 2.45 18.85 -1.95
CA VAL A 123 2.59 19.23 -0.54
C VAL A 123 2.75 20.74 -0.38
N GLY A 124 3.36 21.46 -1.33
CA GLY A 124 3.60 22.89 -1.25
C GLY A 124 2.36 23.78 -1.17
N LYS A 125 1.17 23.22 -1.39
CA LYS A 125 -0.15 23.87 -1.21
C LYS A 125 -0.92 23.37 0.02
N VAL A 126 -0.35 22.43 0.77
CA VAL A 126 -0.94 21.94 2.02
C VAL A 126 -0.68 22.99 3.10
N GLU A 127 -1.74 23.51 3.72
CA GLU A 127 -1.60 24.43 4.84
C GLU A 127 -0.85 23.74 5.99
N PHE A 128 0.11 24.46 6.58
CA PHE A 128 0.86 23.98 7.73
C PHE A 128 -0.08 23.70 8.89
N GLY A 129 -0.17 22.41 9.28
CA GLY A 129 -1.08 21.93 10.31
C GLY A 129 -1.18 20.40 10.30
N ASN A 130 -2.33 19.86 10.68
CA ASN A 130 -2.56 18.40 10.77
C ASN A 130 -2.35 17.65 9.43
N ALA A 131 -2.52 18.31 8.28
CA ALA A 131 -2.33 17.70 6.98
C ALA A 131 -0.85 17.40 6.66
N TRP A 132 0.09 18.20 7.17
CA TRP A 132 1.53 17.95 6.99
C TRP A 132 1.99 16.67 7.69
N SER A 133 1.57 16.45 8.93
CA SER A 133 1.87 15.21 9.66
C SER A 133 1.32 13.99 8.93
N SER A 134 0.13 14.09 8.35
CA SER A 134 -0.49 13.03 7.55
C SER A 134 0.30 12.70 6.29
N VAL A 135 0.84 13.72 5.59
CA VAL A 135 1.74 13.52 4.44
C VAL A 135 3.00 12.76 4.86
N VAL A 136 3.65 13.18 5.95
CA VAL A 136 4.86 12.52 6.47
C VAL A 136 4.57 11.06 6.82
N LEU A 137 3.44 10.77 7.47
CA LEU A 137 3.03 9.41 7.80
C LEU A 137 2.86 8.54 6.55
N VAL A 138 2.23 9.05 5.48
CA VAL A 138 2.08 8.29 4.22
C VAL A 138 3.44 8.07 3.54
N ILE A 139 4.33 9.07 3.52
CA ILE A 139 5.70 8.92 2.98
C ILE A 139 6.48 7.86 3.75
N LEU A 140 6.43 7.88 5.09
CA LEU A 140 7.07 6.87 5.92
C LEU A 140 6.43 5.48 5.70
N GLY A 141 5.12 5.42 5.50
CA GLY A 141 4.42 4.21 5.10
C GLY A 141 4.94 3.65 3.78
N ALA A 142 5.11 4.50 2.76
CA ALA A 142 5.69 4.11 1.47
C ALA A 142 7.13 3.58 1.62
N LEU A 143 7.95 4.23 2.45
CA LEU A 143 9.31 3.76 2.75
C LEU A 143 9.31 2.40 3.45
N THR A 144 8.48 2.22 4.47
CA THR A 144 8.39 0.94 5.21
C THR A 144 7.85 -0.18 4.32
N TRP A 145 6.93 0.11 3.40
CA TRP A 145 6.52 -0.86 2.39
C TRP A 145 7.70 -1.30 1.53
N ALA A 146 8.48 -0.36 1.02
CA ALA A 146 9.65 -0.67 0.19
C ALA A 146 10.68 -1.54 0.95
N ILE A 147 10.94 -1.24 2.24
CA ILE A 147 11.78 -2.09 3.11
C ILE A 147 11.17 -3.50 3.20
N GLY A 148 9.86 -3.60 3.41
CA GLY A 148 9.14 -4.86 3.45
C GLY A 148 9.30 -5.67 2.17
N GLN A 149 9.22 -5.06 0.99
CA GLN A 149 9.44 -5.74 -0.29
C GLN A 149 10.87 -6.29 -0.41
N ILE A 150 11.89 -5.58 0.08
CA ILE A 150 13.26 -6.09 0.14
C ILE A 150 13.35 -7.34 1.03
N LEU A 151 12.64 -7.36 2.17
CA LEU A 151 12.59 -8.53 3.05
C LEU A 151 11.86 -9.71 2.39
N VAL A 152 10.74 -9.45 1.70
CA VAL A 152 10.00 -10.48 0.93
C VAL A 152 10.87 -11.09 -0.16
N ARG A 153 11.67 -10.30 -0.88
CA ARG A 153 12.61 -10.79 -1.91
C ARG A 153 13.66 -11.76 -1.36
N LYS A 154 13.97 -11.71 -0.06
CA LYS A 154 14.90 -12.63 0.60
C LYS A 154 14.27 -13.96 0.98
N LEU A 155 12.95 -14.10 0.92
CA LEU A 155 12.27 -15.38 1.15
C LEU A 155 12.59 -16.37 0.04
N LYS A 156 12.88 -17.63 0.42
CA LYS A 156 13.19 -18.71 -0.51
C LYS A 156 12.07 -19.74 -0.49
N ASN A 157 11.67 -20.21 -1.69
CA ASN A 157 10.73 -21.32 -1.85
C ASN A 157 9.37 -21.16 -1.16
N ILE A 158 8.88 -19.92 -1.02
CA ILE A 158 7.53 -19.63 -0.55
C ILE A 158 6.75 -18.96 -1.69
N ASP A 159 5.54 -19.45 -1.96
CA ASP A 159 4.64 -18.83 -2.93
C ASP A 159 3.96 -17.57 -2.36
N GLY A 160 3.42 -16.73 -3.26
CA GLY A 160 2.79 -15.47 -2.87
C GLY A 160 1.53 -15.64 -2.01
N LEU A 161 0.76 -16.71 -2.22
CA LEU A 161 -0.45 -16.98 -1.43
C LEU A 161 -0.07 -17.33 0.01
N THR A 162 0.89 -18.24 0.18
CA THR A 162 1.45 -18.63 1.49
C THR A 162 2.04 -17.40 2.21
N THR A 163 2.80 -16.57 1.49
CA THR A 163 3.34 -15.32 2.05
C THR A 163 2.22 -14.40 2.54
N THR A 164 1.20 -14.14 1.71
CA THR A 164 0.08 -13.27 2.08
C THR A 164 -0.69 -13.80 3.28
N ALA A 165 -0.99 -15.11 3.31
CA ALA A 165 -1.72 -15.74 4.40
C ALA A 165 -0.97 -15.64 5.73
N TRP A 166 0.31 -16.02 5.75
CA TRP A 166 1.09 -16.03 7.00
C TRP A 166 1.50 -14.65 7.47
N VAL A 167 1.74 -13.72 6.55
CA VAL A 167 1.89 -12.31 6.91
C VAL A 167 0.61 -11.78 7.54
N ALA A 168 -0.57 -12.12 7.01
CA ALA A 168 -1.84 -11.72 7.61
C ALA A 168 -2.06 -12.33 9.00
N VAL A 169 -1.71 -13.61 9.20
CA VAL A 169 -1.78 -14.28 10.52
C VAL A 169 -0.94 -13.55 11.55
N PHE A 170 0.29 -13.16 11.21
CA PHE A 170 1.16 -12.44 12.14
C PHE A 170 0.81 -10.96 12.28
N ALA A 171 0.40 -10.30 11.19
CA ALA A 171 0.03 -8.88 11.23
C ALA A 171 -1.22 -8.61 12.08
N THR A 172 -2.16 -9.53 12.10
CA THR A 172 -3.41 -9.39 12.88
C THR A 172 -3.15 -9.07 14.36
N PRO A 173 -2.46 -9.93 15.15
CA PRO A 173 -2.19 -9.61 16.55
C PRO A 173 -1.29 -8.39 16.72
N GLN A 174 -0.35 -8.14 15.81
CA GLN A 174 0.53 -6.97 15.85
C GLN A 174 -0.27 -5.68 15.68
N LEU A 175 -1.21 -5.63 14.73
CA LEU A 175 -2.07 -4.48 14.50
C LEU A 175 -3.06 -4.27 15.66
N PHE A 176 -3.64 -5.33 16.22
CA PHE A 176 -4.47 -5.18 17.42
C PHE A 176 -3.67 -4.61 18.60
N LEU A 177 -2.45 -5.08 18.82
CA LEU A 177 -1.57 -4.53 19.87
C LEU A 177 -1.24 -3.05 19.60
N MET A 178 -0.91 -2.69 18.36
CA MET A 178 -0.65 -1.29 18.01
C MET A 178 -1.90 -0.43 18.19
N SER A 179 -3.08 -0.93 17.80
CA SER A 179 -4.33 -0.22 18.00
C SER A 179 -4.60 0.00 19.50
N LEU A 180 -4.40 -1.01 20.36
CA LEU A 180 -4.56 -0.87 21.81
C LEU A 180 -3.60 0.16 22.44
N ILE A 181 -2.42 0.37 21.85
CA ILE A 181 -1.43 1.34 22.33
C ILE A 181 -1.73 2.77 21.84
N PHE A 182 -2.12 2.92 20.59
CA PHE A 182 -2.22 4.23 19.93
C PHE A 182 -3.65 4.74 19.73
N GLU A 183 -4.64 3.89 19.89
CA GLU A 183 -6.05 4.21 19.71
C GLU A 183 -6.84 3.83 20.97
N SER A 184 -8.07 4.30 21.11
CA SER A 184 -8.90 4.12 22.30
C SER A 184 -10.33 3.80 21.94
N ASP A 185 -11.13 3.46 22.95
CA ASP A 185 -12.59 3.25 22.86
C ASP A 185 -13.03 2.05 22.00
N HIS A 186 -12.16 1.04 21.86
CA HIS A 186 -12.36 -0.09 20.97
C HIS A 186 -13.67 -0.83 21.17
N VAL A 187 -14.06 -1.11 22.44
CA VAL A 187 -15.29 -1.87 22.76
C VAL A 187 -16.52 -1.10 22.30
N ASN A 188 -16.59 0.20 22.63
CA ASN A 188 -17.72 1.03 22.28
C ASN A 188 -17.84 1.20 20.74
N LEU A 189 -16.70 1.41 20.06
CA LEU A 189 -16.65 1.53 18.61
C LEU A 189 -17.13 0.25 17.91
N VAL A 190 -16.68 -0.93 18.37
CA VAL A 190 -17.09 -2.21 17.79
C VAL A 190 -18.56 -2.52 18.07
N MET A 191 -19.06 -2.23 19.27
CA MET A 191 -20.47 -2.48 19.63
C MET A 191 -21.47 -1.57 18.91
N ASN A 192 -21.07 -0.34 18.60
CA ASN A 192 -21.91 0.65 17.92
C ASN A 192 -21.59 0.79 16.43
N ALA A 193 -20.71 -0.04 15.89
CA ALA A 193 -20.29 0.00 14.49
C ALA A 193 -21.46 -0.25 13.53
N SER A 194 -21.59 0.59 12.53
CA SER A 194 -22.61 0.42 11.49
C SER A 194 -22.31 -0.81 10.61
N SER A 195 -23.34 -1.32 9.94
CA SER A 195 -23.15 -2.37 8.94
C SER A 195 -22.22 -1.93 7.81
N SER A 196 -22.17 -0.64 7.49
CA SER A 196 -21.33 -0.06 6.44
C SER A 196 -19.83 -0.28 6.71
N VAL A 197 -19.37 -0.05 7.96
CA VAL A 197 -17.96 -0.24 8.30
C VAL A 197 -17.57 -1.73 8.25
N TRP A 198 -18.47 -2.65 8.62
CA TRP A 198 -18.22 -4.08 8.50
C TRP A 198 -18.15 -4.55 7.04
N TRP A 199 -19.00 -4.01 6.15
CA TRP A 199 -18.86 -4.25 4.71
C TRP A 199 -17.53 -3.71 4.17
N SER A 200 -17.06 -2.57 4.69
CA SER A 200 -15.75 -2.03 4.35
C SER A 200 -14.61 -2.95 4.80
N VAL A 201 -14.69 -3.50 6.02
CA VAL A 201 -13.73 -4.50 6.53
C VAL A 201 -13.70 -5.74 5.63
N LEU A 202 -14.86 -6.25 5.25
CA LEU A 202 -14.95 -7.41 4.34
C LEU A 202 -14.37 -7.10 2.97
N TYR A 203 -14.69 -5.94 2.39
CA TYR A 203 -14.11 -5.52 1.12
C TYR A 203 -12.58 -5.44 1.21
N LEU A 204 -12.05 -4.76 2.23
CA LEU A 204 -10.61 -4.58 2.43
C LEU A 204 -9.88 -5.92 2.65
N GLY A 205 -10.47 -6.84 3.39
CA GLY A 205 -9.88 -8.16 3.68
C GLY A 205 -9.99 -9.13 2.51
N LEU A 206 -11.19 -9.31 1.97
CA LEU A 206 -11.47 -10.34 0.94
C LEU A 206 -11.10 -9.85 -0.46
N ILE A 207 -11.52 -8.64 -0.82
CA ILE A 207 -11.37 -8.14 -2.19
C ILE A 207 -10.01 -7.46 -2.35
N MET A 208 -9.72 -6.46 -1.53
CA MET A 208 -8.49 -5.70 -1.69
C MET A 208 -7.24 -6.53 -1.36
N THR A 209 -7.27 -7.32 -0.29
CA THR A 209 -6.11 -8.11 0.11
C THR A 209 -6.10 -9.49 -0.54
N ALA A 210 -7.04 -10.36 -0.24
CA ALA A 210 -6.97 -11.73 -0.72
C ALA A 210 -7.07 -11.83 -2.25
N LEU A 211 -8.12 -11.25 -2.86
CA LEU A 211 -8.34 -11.31 -4.31
C LEU A 211 -7.33 -10.44 -5.07
N GLY A 212 -7.05 -9.22 -4.59
CA GLY A 212 -6.09 -8.30 -5.21
C GLY A 212 -4.69 -8.91 -5.29
N TYR A 213 -4.18 -9.49 -4.21
CA TYR A 213 -2.89 -10.19 -4.22
C TYR A 213 -2.93 -11.51 -5.00
N TYR A 214 -4.05 -12.23 -5.03
CA TYR A 214 -4.21 -13.40 -5.89
C TYR A 214 -4.07 -13.02 -7.37
N PHE A 215 -4.74 -11.96 -7.82
CA PHE A 215 -4.63 -11.48 -9.19
C PHE A 215 -3.21 -10.97 -9.48
N TRP A 216 -2.63 -10.18 -8.60
CA TRP A 216 -1.27 -9.66 -8.75
C TRP A 216 -0.25 -10.79 -8.86
N ASN A 217 -0.26 -11.73 -7.93
CA ASN A 217 0.64 -12.87 -7.92
C ASN A 217 0.47 -13.76 -9.16
N THR A 218 -0.76 -13.93 -9.66
CA THR A 218 -1.03 -14.67 -10.90
C THR A 218 -0.42 -13.95 -12.10
N LEU A 219 -0.59 -12.64 -12.18
CA LEU A 219 -0.06 -11.84 -13.28
C LEU A 219 1.47 -11.86 -13.35
N ILE A 220 2.15 -11.65 -12.23
CA ILE A 220 3.63 -11.64 -12.19
C ILE A 220 4.28 -13.01 -12.38
N ARG A 221 3.50 -14.09 -12.26
CA ARG A 221 3.94 -15.46 -12.60
C ARG A 221 3.72 -15.81 -14.06
N THR A 222 2.68 -15.23 -14.67
CA THR A 222 2.30 -15.55 -16.06
C THR A 222 2.98 -14.63 -17.06
N TYR A 223 3.24 -13.39 -16.67
CA TYR A 223 3.79 -12.35 -17.53
C TYR A 223 5.03 -11.72 -16.91
N GLU A 224 5.91 -11.18 -17.75
CA GLU A 224 7.04 -10.37 -17.31
C GLU A 224 6.54 -9.17 -16.49
N ILE A 225 7.20 -8.88 -15.37
CA ILE A 225 6.83 -7.78 -14.47
C ILE A 225 6.77 -6.45 -15.22
N GLU A 226 7.67 -6.24 -16.18
CA GLU A 226 7.72 -5.04 -17.03
C GLU A 226 6.43 -4.78 -17.81
N LYS A 227 5.69 -5.84 -18.16
CA LYS A 227 4.39 -5.72 -18.86
C LYS A 227 3.23 -5.44 -17.93
N VAL A 228 3.34 -5.83 -16.66
CA VAL A 228 2.24 -5.77 -15.68
C VAL A 228 2.37 -4.56 -14.75
N ALA A 229 3.59 -4.22 -14.31
CA ALA A 229 3.82 -3.13 -13.38
C ALA A 229 3.26 -1.77 -13.83
N PRO A 230 3.29 -1.39 -15.12
CA PRO A 230 2.72 -0.12 -15.57
C PRO A 230 1.23 0.04 -15.27
N PHE A 231 0.47 -1.06 -15.17
CA PHE A 231 -0.95 -0.97 -14.82
C PHE A 231 -1.17 -0.44 -13.41
N LEU A 232 -0.22 -0.60 -12.49
CA LEU A 232 -0.33 -0.06 -11.13
C LEU A 232 -0.37 1.48 -11.10
N LEU A 233 0.12 2.16 -12.15
CA LEU A 233 -0.01 3.61 -12.30
C LEU A 233 -1.47 4.07 -12.42
N LEU A 234 -2.40 3.17 -12.72
CA LEU A 234 -3.82 3.44 -12.72
C LEU A 234 -4.44 3.49 -11.32
N LEU A 235 -3.73 2.99 -10.28
CA LEU A 235 -4.23 2.98 -8.90
C LEU A 235 -4.66 4.37 -8.41
N PRO A 236 -3.80 5.42 -8.49
CA PRO A 236 -4.22 6.75 -8.07
C PRO A 236 -5.32 7.35 -8.95
N VAL A 237 -5.41 6.96 -10.23
CA VAL A 237 -6.51 7.39 -11.10
C VAL A 237 -7.84 6.83 -10.58
N PHE A 238 -7.92 5.53 -10.29
CA PHE A 238 -9.13 4.92 -9.74
C PHE A 238 -9.45 5.42 -8.33
N SER A 239 -8.43 5.67 -7.51
CA SER A 239 -8.63 6.25 -6.18
C SER A 239 -9.16 7.68 -6.26
N LEU A 240 -8.62 8.51 -7.15
CA LEU A 240 -9.07 9.89 -7.35
C LEU A 240 -10.51 9.94 -7.90
N LEU A 241 -10.81 9.13 -8.93
CA LEU A 241 -12.17 9.05 -9.46
C LEU A 241 -13.17 8.57 -8.41
N GLY A 242 -12.81 7.52 -7.66
CA GLY A 242 -13.66 6.99 -6.60
C GLY A 242 -13.86 7.99 -5.45
N SER A 243 -12.83 8.76 -5.08
CA SER A 243 -12.94 9.76 -4.01
C SER A 243 -13.87 10.93 -4.39
N VAL A 244 -13.84 11.36 -5.65
CA VAL A 244 -14.77 12.37 -6.16
C VAL A 244 -16.21 11.84 -6.17
N ILE A 245 -16.43 10.62 -6.67
CA ILE A 245 -17.78 10.06 -6.86
C ILE A 245 -18.43 9.66 -5.53
N PHE A 246 -17.69 9.02 -4.64
CA PHE A 246 -18.25 8.38 -3.43
C PHE A 246 -18.01 9.19 -2.15
N LEU A 247 -16.97 10.03 -2.10
CA LEU A 247 -16.62 10.82 -0.92
C LEU A 247 -16.83 12.32 -1.10
N ASN A 248 -17.25 12.76 -2.30
CA ASN A 248 -17.42 14.18 -2.65
C ASN A 248 -16.12 14.99 -2.45
N GLU A 249 -14.95 14.38 -2.59
CA GLU A 249 -13.67 15.06 -2.49
C GLU A 249 -13.46 15.99 -3.69
N THR A 250 -12.92 17.19 -3.45
CA THR A 250 -12.64 18.16 -4.51
C THR A 250 -11.27 17.97 -5.12
N VAL A 251 -11.21 18.00 -6.45
CA VAL A 251 -9.96 17.91 -7.20
C VAL A 251 -9.52 19.31 -7.61
N SER A 252 -8.46 19.81 -6.98
CA SER A 252 -7.84 21.07 -7.40
C SER A 252 -6.90 20.84 -8.59
N LEU A 253 -6.67 21.91 -9.38
CA LEU A 253 -5.71 21.86 -10.50
C LEU A 253 -4.31 21.43 -10.03
N VAL A 254 -3.90 21.83 -8.82
CA VAL A 254 -2.61 21.44 -8.22
C VAL A 254 -2.54 19.94 -7.96
N LYS A 255 -3.63 19.31 -7.47
CA LYS A 255 -3.69 17.85 -7.29
C LYS A 255 -3.56 17.12 -8.65
N VAL A 256 -4.18 17.65 -9.71
CA VAL A 256 -4.06 17.08 -11.06
C VAL A 256 -2.63 17.20 -11.58
N LEU A 257 -2.07 18.41 -11.56
CA LEU A 257 -0.72 18.66 -12.11
C LEU A 257 0.36 17.93 -11.31
N GLY A 258 0.35 18.04 -9.97
CA GLY A 258 1.29 17.31 -9.12
C GLY A 258 1.15 15.80 -9.25
N GLY A 259 -0.08 15.30 -9.33
CA GLY A 259 -0.36 13.88 -9.58
C GLY A 259 0.17 13.38 -10.91
N LEU A 260 0.01 14.16 -11.99
CA LEU A 260 0.59 13.84 -13.30
C LEU A 260 2.12 13.77 -13.23
N VAL A 261 2.77 14.70 -12.52
CA VAL A 261 4.23 14.68 -12.34
C VAL A 261 4.67 13.43 -11.57
N VAL A 262 3.96 13.07 -10.49
CA VAL A 262 4.26 11.82 -9.75
C VAL A 262 4.12 10.60 -10.66
N ILE A 263 3.00 10.47 -11.37
CA ILE A 263 2.73 9.35 -12.28
C ILE A 263 3.80 9.27 -13.38
N LEU A 264 4.19 10.39 -13.98
CA LEU A 264 5.26 10.44 -14.97
C LEU A 264 6.60 9.98 -14.39
N GLY A 265 6.98 10.48 -13.20
CA GLY A 265 8.19 10.04 -12.53
C GLY A 265 8.22 8.53 -12.26
N VAL A 266 7.14 7.99 -11.71
CA VAL A 266 7.02 6.53 -11.46
C VAL A 266 6.98 5.74 -12.77
N ALA A 267 6.36 6.27 -13.83
CA ALA A 267 6.39 5.66 -15.16
C ALA A 267 7.83 5.54 -15.71
N PHE A 268 8.63 6.60 -15.59
CA PHE A 268 10.06 6.57 -15.97
C PHE A 268 10.84 5.49 -15.22
N VAL A 269 10.54 5.28 -13.92
CA VAL A 269 11.16 4.23 -13.12
C VAL A 269 10.70 2.83 -13.56
N SER A 270 9.40 2.66 -13.83
CA SER A 270 8.77 1.35 -14.03
C SER A 270 8.86 0.83 -15.47
N LEU A 271 8.91 1.72 -16.48
CA LEU A 271 8.88 1.34 -17.90
C LEU A 271 10.26 1.05 -18.48
N GLU A 272 11.32 1.26 -17.72
CA GLU A 272 12.66 0.97 -18.20
C GLU A 272 13.01 -0.52 -18.03
N LYS A 273 13.44 -1.15 -19.13
CA LYS A 273 13.90 -2.54 -19.11
C LYS A 273 15.10 -2.70 -18.17
N PRO A 274 15.18 -3.80 -17.39
CA PRO A 274 16.37 -4.09 -16.61
C PRO A 274 17.57 -4.21 -17.54
N THR A 275 18.59 -3.39 -17.29
CA THR A 275 19.91 -3.59 -17.88
C THR A 275 20.55 -4.80 -17.20
N PHE A 276 20.32 -6.00 -17.72
CA PHE A 276 21.13 -7.14 -17.35
C PHE A 276 22.56 -6.88 -17.90
N SER A 277 23.48 -6.53 -17.01
CA SER A 277 24.90 -6.75 -17.30
C SER A 277 25.06 -8.27 -17.42
N ARG A 278 25.23 -8.76 -18.65
CA ARG A 278 25.77 -10.11 -18.89
C ARG A 278 27.21 -10.08 -18.33
N GLU A 279 27.41 -10.67 -17.18
CA GLU A 279 28.68 -11.25 -16.77
C GLU A 279 28.53 -12.76 -16.73
#